data_e89544c43a779d04a1091e7681cf2ff8
#
_entry.id   e89544c43a779d04a1091e7681cf2ff8
#
_cell.length_a   1.000
_cell.length_b   1.000
_cell.length_c   1.000
_cell.angle_alpha   90.00
_cell.angle_beta   90.00
_cell.angle_gamma   90.00
#
_symmetry.space_group_name_H-M   'P 1'
#
loop_
_entity.id
_entity.type
_entity.pdbx_description
1 polymer ?
#
loop_
_entity_poly.entity_id
_entity_poly.type
_entity_poly.pdbx_seq_one_letter_code
_entity_poly.pdbx_strand_id
1 'polypeptide(L)'
;MKNKRENDYLIHRILEKIEGSSVDWRKEASGNRSLKIQQEDFNRAGKTELLEEARKLEQRGLIQIKWLEYGNDIEKITYRLEQAGQFYELLGLIPKWERLASEKEKIQTWSRKAQTGWLKAYYRNLEEALEKGKQPADLEKYGEPLFICLDALEKLKEPVYQRVFSVAVLGGTKVFENVLRTRVVSILSEYHPDVDEAMNDKEVLSQVYLEEYAQELAVKGNLRISLKGNEISLDRKSVV
;
A
#
# COMPACT_ATOMS: atom_id res chain seq x y z
N MET A 1 -16.46 31.95 -11.84
CA MET A 1 -17.33 30.90 -12.43
C MET A 1 -17.14 29.64 -11.61
N LYS A 2 -18.13 29.25 -10.78
CA LYS A 2 -18.13 27.96 -10.08
C LYS A 2 -18.28 26.87 -11.13
N ASN A 3 -17.25 26.03 -11.33
CA ASN A 3 -17.39 24.82 -12.11
C ASN A 3 -18.57 24.02 -11.53
N LYS A 4 -19.59 23.87 -12.32
CA LYS A 4 -20.70 22.95 -12.08
C LYS A 4 -20.07 21.54 -12.20
N ARG A 5 -19.55 21.00 -11.09
CA ARG A 5 -19.24 19.57 -11.02
C ARG A 5 -20.55 18.88 -11.32
N GLU A 6 -20.61 18.15 -12.43
CA GLU A 6 -21.68 17.22 -12.66
C GLU A 6 -21.78 16.37 -11.39
N ASN A 7 -23.00 16.17 -10.91
CA ASN A 7 -23.23 15.43 -9.68
C ASN A 7 -23.12 13.95 -10.04
N ASP A 8 -21.91 13.37 -9.87
CA ASP A 8 -21.62 11.97 -10.19
C ASP A 8 -21.84 11.05 -8.97
N TYR A 9 -22.68 11.47 -8.04
CA TYR A 9 -22.92 10.79 -6.76
C TYR A 9 -23.35 9.34 -6.96
N LEU A 10 -24.29 9.10 -7.88
CA LEU A 10 -24.86 7.78 -8.14
C LEU A 10 -23.83 6.84 -8.74
N ILE A 11 -23.00 7.34 -9.67
CA ILE A 11 -21.92 6.55 -10.26
C ILE A 11 -20.91 6.16 -9.18
N HIS A 12 -20.54 7.09 -8.30
CA HIS A 12 -19.65 6.78 -7.17
C HIS A 12 -20.25 5.70 -6.26
N ARG A 13 -21.54 5.77 -5.92
CA ARG A 13 -22.22 4.77 -5.10
C ARG A 13 -22.26 3.40 -5.76
N ILE A 14 -22.45 3.35 -7.08
CA ILE A 14 -22.41 2.09 -7.86
C ILE A 14 -21.00 1.51 -7.80
N LEU A 15 -19.97 2.32 -8.06
CA LEU A 15 -18.57 1.87 -8.02
C LEU A 15 -18.15 1.43 -6.61
N GLU A 16 -18.51 2.16 -5.56
CA GLU A 16 -18.26 1.73 -4.17
C GLU A 16 -18.84 0.33 -3.91
N LYS A 17 -20.04 0.06 -4.39
CA LYS A 17 -20.67 -1.25 -4.22
C LYS A 17 -19.96 -2.35 -5.01
N ILE A 18 -19.55 -2.06 -6.24
CA ILE A 18 -18.78 -2.99 -7.09
C ILE A 18 -17.40 -3.25 -6.42
N GLU A 19 -16.69 -2.22 -6.05
CA GLU A 19 -15.33 -2.33 -5.46
C GLU A 19 -15.33 -2.96 -4.06
N GLY A 20 -16.40 -2.78 -3.29
CA GLY A 20 -16.58 -3.38 -1.96
C GLY A 20 -16.97 -4.86 -1.99
N SER A 21 -17.41 -5.38 -3.11
CA SER A 21 -17.73 -6.80 -3.27
C SER A 21 -16.46 -7.64 -3.41
N SER A 22 -16.48 -8.86 -2.89
CA SER A 22 -15.34 -9.80 -3.00
C SER A 22 -15.11 -10.31 -4.44
N VAL A 23 -16.09 -10.19 -5.32
CA VAL A 23 -16.07 -10.76 -6.69
C VAL A 23 -16.45 -9.78 -7.78
N ASP A 24 -17.35 -8.83 -7.52
CA ASP A 24 -17.93 -7.95 -8.55
C ASP A 24 -16.94 -6.95 -9.15
N TRP A 25 -15.87 -6.65 -8.44
CA TRP A 25 -14.78 -5.76 -8.90
C TRP A 25 -13.94 -6.35 -10.02
N ARG A 26 -14.06 -7.65 -10.32
CA ARG A 26 -13.25 -8.33 -11.34
C ARG A 26 -13.71 -7.97 -12.76
N LYS A 27 -12.78 -7.92 -13.68
CA LYS A 27 -13.07 -7.58 -15.09
C LYS A 27 -14.10 -8.50 -15.73
N GLU A 28 -14.07 -9.79 -15.39
CA GLU A 28 -14.95 -10.84 -15.92
C GLU A 28 -16.27 -10.94 -15.15
N ALA A 29 -16.49 -10.10 -14.15
CA ALA A 29 -17.72 -10.14 -13.37
C ALA A 29 -18.93 -9.84 -14.26
N SER A 30 -19.98 -10.64 -14.08
CA SER A 30 -21.18 -10.57 -14.91
C SER A 30 -22.47 -10.66 -14.09
N GLY A 31 -23.56 -10.28 -14.71
CA GLY A 31 -24.90 -10.34 -14.17
C GLY A 31 -25.39 -9.01 -13.58
N ASN A 32 -26.65 -9.02 -13.18
CA ASN A 32 -27.34 -7.84 -12.68
C ASN A 32 -27.05 -7.64 -11.19
N ARG A 33 -26.83 -6.39 -10.82
CA ARG A 33 -26.77 -5.94 -9.42
C ARG A 33 -27.74 -4.81 -9.19
N SER A 34 -28.10 -4.59 -7.93
CA SER A 34 -29.05 -3.53 -7.60
C SER A 34 -28.58 -2.69 -6.44
N LEU A 35 -28.83 -1.41 -6.50
CA LEU A 35 -28.62 -0.42 -5.45
C LEU A 35 -29.98 0.10 -4.97
N LYS A 36 -30.28 -0.04 -3.69
CA LYS A 36 -31.43 0.63 -3.07
C LYS A 36 -31.02 2.06 -2.76
N ILE A 37 -31.88 3.02 -3.13
CA ILE A 37 -31.70 4.42 -2.79
C ILE A 37 -32.38 4.70 -1.46
N GLN A 38 -31.68 5.31 -0.55
CA GLN A 38 -32.15 5.65 0.79
C GLN A 38 -32.30 7.15 0.95
N GLN A 39 -33.02 7.60 1.97
CA GLN A 39 -33.21 9.02 2.26
C GLN A 39 -31.87 9.77 2.43
N GLU A 40 -30.86 9.09 2.95
CA GLU A 40 -29.50 9.66 3.07
C GLU A 40 -28.86 10.00 1.73
N ASP A 41 -29.10 9.19 0.68
CA ASP A 41 -28.57 9.44 -0.66
C ASP A 41 -29.15 10.75 -1.22
N PHE A 42 -30.45 10.98 -1.03
CA PHE A 42 -31.09 12.24 -1.40
C PHE A 42 -30.58 13.44 -0.59
N ASN A 43 -30.32 13.23 0.70
CA ASN A 43 -29.79 14.30 1.55
C ASN A 43 -28.35 14.71 1.16
N ARG A 44 -27.55 13.75 0.69
CA ARG A 44 -26.15 13.99 0.30
C ARG A 44 -26.02 14.56 -1.11
N ALA A 45 -26.76 14.01 -2.06
CA ALA A 45 -26.66 14.40 -3.45
C ALA A 45 -27.54 15.60 -3.83
N GLY A 46 -28.62 15.83 -3.09
CA GLY A 46 -29.76 16.63 -3.54
C GLY A 46 -30.76 15.76 -4.33
N LYS A 47 -32.07 15.93 -4.05
CA LYS A 47 -33.08 15.07 -4.69
C LYS A 47 -33.16 15.31 -6.20
N THR A 48 -33.17 16.56 -6.62
CA THR A 48 -33.26 16.94 -8.04
C THR A 48 -32.05 16.44 -8.81
N GLU A 49 -30.85 16.67 -8.27
CA GLU A 49 -29.58 16.30 -8.87
C GLU A 49 -29.47 14.78 -9.04
N LEU A 50 -29.85 14.01 -8.01
CA LEU A 50 -29.81 12.53 -8.04
C LEU A 50 -30.80 11.98 -9.07
N LEU A 51 -32.02 12.54 -9.15
CA LEU A 51 -33.03 12.15 -10.14
C LEU A 51 -32.58 12.48 -11.57
N GLU A 52 -31.94 13.63 -11.78
CA GLU A 52 -31.40 14.01 -13.10
C GLU A 52 -30.25 13.09 -13.52
N GLU A 53 -29.31 12.81 -12.60
CA GLU A 53 -28.22 11.86 -12.84
C GLU A 53 -28.75 10.47 -13.21
N ALA A 54 -29.70 9.96 -12.42
CA ALA A 54 -30.33 8.66 -12.66
C ALA A 54 -30.98 8.59 -14.04
N ARG A 55 -31.76 9.61 -14.43
CA ARG A 55 -32.40 9.66 -15.77
C ARG A 55 -31.36 9.69 -16.89
N LYS A 56 -30.27 10.44 -16.74
CA LYS A 56 -29.17 10.48 -17.73
C LYS A 56 -28.52 9.10 -17.90
N LEU A 57 -28.27 8.38 -16.80
CA LEU A 57 -27.70 7.04 -16.85
C LEU A 57 -28.66 6.02 -17.45
N GLU A 58 -29.97 6.13 -17.15
CA GLU A 58 -30.99 5.28 -17.73
C GLU A 58 -31.13 5.52 -19.26
N GLN A 59 -31.11 6.78 -19.71
CA GLN A 59 -31.13 7.13 -21.15
C GLN A 59 -29.90 6.60 -21.89
N ARG A 60 -28.74 6.48 -21.22
CA ARG A 60 -27.54 5.84 -21.77
C ARG A 60 -27.61 4.30 -21.73
N GLY A 61 -28.64 3.72 -21.15
CA GLY A 61 -28.78 2.26 -21.02
C GLY A 61 -27.85 1.61 -19.98
N LEU A 62 -27.25 2.41 -19.08
CA LEU A 62 -26.31 1.93 -18.07
C LEU A 62 -27.01 1.39 -16.84
N ILE A 63 -28.20 1.89 -16.55
CA ILE A 63 -29.02 1.48 -15.41
C ILE A 63 -30.47 1.30 -15.82
N GLN A 64 -31.22 0.58 -14.98
CA GLN A 64 -32.66 0.51 -15.01
C GLN A 64 -33.21 0.99 -13.66
N ILE A 65 -34.22 1.88 -13.69
CA ILE A 65 -34.75 2.49 -12.49
C ILE A 65 -36.11 1.85 -12.17
N LYS A 66 -36.28 1.42 -10.92
CA LYS A 66 -37.61 1.15 -10.37
C LYS A 66 -38.09 2.40 -9.63
N TRP A 67 -39.08 3.06 -10.21
CA TRP A 67 -39.64 4.29 -9.67
C TRP A 67 -40.72 4.01 -8.60
N LEU A 68 -40.78 4.92 -7.61
CA LEU A 68 -41.88 5.06 -6.66
C LEU A 68 -42.67 6.34 -6.96
N GLU A 69 -43.87 6.44 -6.41
CA GLU A 69 -44.68 7.64 -6.40
C GLU A 69 -44.83 8.32 -7.79
N TYR A 70 -45.21 7.55 -8.79
CA TYR A 70 -45.44 8.04 -10.16
C TYR A 70 -44.17 8.73 -10.77
N GLY A 71 -42.98 8.29 -10.40
CA GLY A 71 -41.74 8.80 -10.97
C GLY A 71 -41.11 9.96 -10.19
N ASN A 72 -41.61 10.23 -9.00
CA ASN A 72 -41.06 11.30 -8.12
C ASN A 72 -39.99 10.81 -7.15
N ASP A 73 -39.79 9.49 -7.04
CA ASP A 73 -38.80 8.89 -6.17
C ASP A 73 -38.23 7.60 -6.76
N ILE A 74 -37.04 7.19 -6.32
CA ILE A 74 -36.35 5.99 -6.77
C ILE A 74 -36.37 4.95 -5.64
N GLU A 75 -36.98 3.79 -5.89
CA GLU A 75 -36.91 2.65 -4.97
C GLU A 75 -35.57 1.92 -5.12
N LYS A 76 -35.22 1.61 -6.36
CA LYS A 76 -34.08 0.74 -6.66
C LYS A 76 -33.53 1.02 -8.06
N ILE A 77 -32.21 0.95 -8.16
CA ILE A 77 -31.48 0.99 -9.42
C ILE A 77 -30.90 -0.39 -9.69
N THR A 78 -31.01 -0.86 -10.92
CA THR A 78 -30.39 -2.10 -11.39
C THR A 78 -29.36 -1.75 -12.46
N TYR A 79 -28.17 -2.35 -12.38
CA TYR A 79 -27.07 -2.19 -13.33
C TYR A 79 -26.44 -3.53 -13.66
N ARG A 80 -25.70 -3.59 -14.77
CA ARG A 80 -25.02 -4.79 -15.23
C ARG A 80 -23.52 -4.68 -14.97
N LEU A 81 -22.92 -5.74 -14.42
CA LEU A 81 -21.47 -5.76 -14.12
C LEU A 81 -20.63 -5.70 -15.39
N GLU A 82 -21.09 -6.26 -16.49
CA GLU A 82 -20.42 -6.19 -17.80
C GLU A 82 -20.22 -4.75 -18.29
N GLN A 83 -21.02 -3.81 -17.77
CA GLN A 83 -20.92 -2.39 -18.09
C GLN A 83 -20.11 -1.59 -17.06
N ALA A 84 -19.53 -2.25 -16.05
CA ALA A 84 -18.79 -1.56 -14.96
C ALA A 84 -17.70 -0.62 -15.50
N GLY A 85 -16.99 -1.01 -16.57
CA GLY A 85 -15.97 -0.17 -17.21
C GLY A 85 -16.47 1.21 -17.63
N GLN A 86 -17.73 1.29 -18.10
CA GLN A 86 -18.31 2.57 -18.54
C GLN A 86 -18.53 3.54 -17.37
N PHE A 87 -18.83 3.05 -16.17
CA PHE A 87 -18.91 3.92 -14.98
C PHE A 87 -17.55 4.53 -14.62
N TYR A 88 -16.47 3.75 -14.73
CA TYR A 88 -15.11 4.28 -14.53
C TYR A 88 -14.75 5.32 -15.59
N GLU A 89 -15.07 5.05 -16.85
CA GLU A 89 -14.82 5.99 -17.96
C GLU A 89 -15.52 7.33 -17.75
N LEU A 90 -16.79 7.31 -17.29
CA LEU A 90 -17.55 8.53 -17.02
C LEU A 90 -16.90 9.42 -15.95
N LEU A 91 -16.23 8.82 -14.97
CA LEU A 91 -15.48 9.55 -13.93
C LEU A 91 -14.03 9.83 -14.30
N GLY A 92 -13.53 9.31 -15.42
CA GLY A 92 -12.10 9.36 -15.78
C GLY A 92 -11.22 8.59 -14.81
N LEU A 93 -11.74 7.54 -14.17
CA LEU A 93 -11.03 6.72 -13.20
C LEU A 93 -10.48 5.44 -13.84
N ILE A 94 -9.36 4.97 -13.32
CA ILE A 94 -8.81 3.66 -13.70
C ILE A 94 -9.58 2.58 -12.93
N PRO A 95 -10.10 1.54 -13.62
CA PRO A 95 -10.81 0.44 -12.98
C PRO A 95 -9.98 -0.28 -11.91
N LYS A 96 -10.66 -0.74 -10.84
CA LYS A 96 -9.99 -1.44 -9.73
C LYS A 96 -9.18 -2.64 -10.22
N TRP A 97 -9.69 -3.43 -11.15
CA TRP A 97 -8.96 -4.57 -11.72
C TRP A 97 -7.66 -4.18 -12.43
N GLU A 98 -7.61 -3.03 -13.09
CA GLU A 98 -6.38 -2.53 -13.73
C GLU A 98 -5.39 -1.99 -12.71
N ARG A 99 -5.88 -1.24 -11.71
CA ARG A 99 -5.04 -0.75 -10.60
C ARG A 99 -4.37 -1.91 -9.87
N LEU A 100 -5.14 -2.94 -9.48
CA LEU A 100 -4.60 -4.09 -8.76
C LEU A 100 -3.68 -4.95 -9.65
N ALA A 101 -3.97 -5.08 -10.95
CA ALA A 101 -3.08 -5.77 -11.89
C ALA A 101 -1.72 -5.06 -12.02
N SER A 102 -1.73 -3.74 -12.15
CA SER A 102 -0.50 -2.94 -12.20
C SER A 102 0.33 -3.06 -10.91
N GLU A 103 -0.33 -3.01 -9.75
CA GLU A 103 0.37 -3.20 -8.47
C GLU A 103 0.94 -4.62 -8.34
N LYS A 104 0.20 -5.63 -8.80
CA LYS A 104 0.68 -7.02 -8.83
C LYS A 104 1.94 -7.18 -9.69
N GLU A 105 2.00 -6.57 -10.86
CA GLU A 105 3.20 -6.60 -11.71
C GLU A 105 4.43 -5.98 -11.03
N LYS A 106 4.23 -4.86 -10.31
CA LYS A 106 5.31 -4.24 -9.53
C LYS A 106 5.82 -5.19 -8.45
N ILE A 107 4.92 -5.80 -7.67
CA ILE A 107 5.29 -6.76 -6.62
C ILE A 107 6.01 -7.97 -7.22
N GLN A 108 5.51 -8.52 -8.32
CA GLN A 108 6.16 -9.63 -9.00
C GLN A 108 7.58 -9.29 -9.48
N THR A 109 7.80 -8.04 -9.88
CA THR A 109 9.14 -7.58 -10.24
C THR A 109 10.09 -7.61 -9.05
N TRP A 110 9.63 -7.20 -7.86
CA TRP A 110 10.40 -7.29 -6.63
C TRP A 110 10.55 -8.73 -6.14
N SER A 111 9.49 -9.53 -6.21
CA SER A 111 9.49 -10.95 -5.85
C SER A 111 10.52 -11.77 -6.65
N ARG A 112 10.69 -11.46 -7.94
CA ARG A 112 11.72 -12.11 -8.79
C ARG A 112 13.15 -11.72 -8.42
N LYS A 113 13.37 -10.51 -7.90
CA LYS A 113 14.68 -10.05 -7.43
C LYS A 113 15.04 -10.63 -6.08
N ALA A 114 14.05 -10.92 -5.24
CA ALA A 114 14.25 -11.43 -3.89
C ALA A 114 15.00 -12.78 -3.91
N GLN A 115 16.03 -12.89 -3.08
CA GLN A 115 16.88 -14.07 -2.96
C GLN A 115 16.49 -14.93 -1.75
N THR A 116 16.11 -14.27 -0.64
CA THR A 116 15.80 -14.91 0.63
C THR A 116 14.38 -15.46 0.68
N GLY A 117 14.18 -16.54 1.47
CA GLY A 117 12.86 -17.16 1.65
C GLY A 117 11.85 -16.23 2.34
N TRP A 118 12.30 -15.45 3.34
CA TRP A 118 11.44 -14.54 4.08
C TRP A 118 10.88 -13.42 3.20
N LEU A 119 11.72 -12.83 2.34
CA LEU A 119 11.29 -11.73 1.48
C LEU A 119 10.34 -12.22 0.37
N LYS A 120 10.59 -13.43 -0.17
CA LYS A 120 9.65 -14.07 -1.10
C LYS A 120 8.30 -14.38 -0.44
N ALA A 121 8.30 -14.82 0.83
CA ALA A 121 7.07 -15.09 1.57
C ALA A 121 6.27 -13.80 1.80
N TYR A 122 6.93 -12.69 2.15
CA TYR A 122 6.32 -11.38 2.27
C TYR A 122 5.66 -10.94 0.95
N TYR A 123 6.38 -10.99 -0.18
CA TYR A 123 5.81 -10.58 -1.47
C TYR A 123 4.66 -11.47 -1.91
N ARG A 124 4.73 -12.78 -1.65
CA ARG A 124 3.61 -13.70 -1.91
C ARG A 124 2.35 -13.30 -1.13
N ASN A 125 2.49 -12.92 0.12
CA ASN A 125 1.35 -12.44 0.92
C ASN A 125 0.71 -11.20 0.31
N LEU A 126 1.51 -10.24 -0.20
CA LEU A 126 1.01 -9.07 -0.91
C LEU A 126 0.27 -9.45 -2.21
N GLU A 127 0.83 -10.37 -3.00
CA GLU A 127 0.19 -10.86 -4.23
C GLU A 127 -1.17 -11.52 -3.94
N GLU A 128 -1.23 -12.38 -2.91
CA GLU A 128 -2.49 -13.02 -2.49
C GLU A 128 -3.54 -12.01 -2.02
N ALA A 129 -3.14 -10.93 -1.35
CA ALA A 129 -4.06 -9.88 -0.96
C ALA A 129 -4.65 -9.17 -2.18
N LEU A 130 -3.83 -8.84 -3.17
CA LEU A 130 -4.27 -8.22 -4.43
C LEU A 130 -5.21 -9.14 -5.22
N GLU A 131 -4.95 -10.44 -5.28
CA GLU A 131 -5.83 -11.43 -5.92
C GLU A 131 -7.21 -11.53 -5.27
N LYS A 132 -7.26 -11.28 -3.96
CA LYS A 132 -8.51 -11.19 -3.18
C LYS A 132 -9.19 -9.82 -3.30
N GLY A 133 -8.66 -8.91 -4.12
CA GLY A 133 -9.21 -7.55 -4.32
C GLY A 133 -8.92 -6.58 -3.18
N LYS A 134 -7.96 -6.90 -2.32
CA LYS A 134 -7.54 -6.04 -1.20
C LYS A 134 -6.29 -5.27 -1.60
N GLN A 135 -6.31 -3.96 -1.36
CA GLN A 135 -5.13 -3.11 -1.50
C GLN A 135 -4.27 -3.27 -0.23
N PRO A 136 -3.05 -3.82 -0.31
CA PRO A 136 -2.17 -3.86 0.85
C PRO A 136 -1.80 -2.45 1.33
N ALA A 137 -1.88 -2.22 2.64
CA ALA A 137 -1.55 -0.92 3.23
C ALA A 137 -0.09 -0.50 2.96
N ASP A 138 0.80 -1.45 2.79
CA ASP A 138 2.21 -1.18 2.51
C ASP A 138 2.43 -0.52 1.16
N LEU A 139 1.62 -0.87 0.15
CA LEU A 139 1.66 -0.24 -1.17
C LEU A 139 1.18 1.21 -1.10
N GLU A 140 0.11 1.46 -0.37
CA GLU A 140 -0.48 2.79 -0.24
C GLU A 140 0.37 3.71 0.62
N LYS A 141 0.85 3.22 1.76
CA LYS A 141 1.53 4.04 2.76
C LYS A 141 3.02 4.24 2.51
N TYR A 142 3.70 3.20 2.06
CA TYR A 142 5.17 3.21 1.95
C TYR A 142 5.65 3.10 0.50
N GLY A 143 4.93 2.34 -0.33
CA GLY A 143 5.24 2.20 -1.75
C GLY A 143 6.64 1.65 -2.04
N GLU A 144 7.22 2.14 -3.13
CA GLU A 144 8.53 1.71 -3.63
C GLU A 144 9.70 1.88 -2.63
N PRO A 145 9.76 2.95 -1.80
CA PRO A 145 10.80 3.09 -0.78
C PRO A 145 10.93 1.91 0.17
N LEU A 146 9.82 1.27 0.55
CA LEU A 146 9.84 0.07 1.39
C LEU A 146 10.51 -1.11 0.66
N PHE A 147 10.17 -1.33 -0.60
CA PHE A 147 10.72 -2.45 -1.37
C PHE A 147 12.21 -2.27 -1.68
N ILE A 148 12.64 -1.04 -1.98
CA ILE A 148 14.06 -0.69 -2.10
C ILE A 148 14.80 -0.98 -0.79
N CYS A 149 14.21 -0.61 0.34
CA CYS A 149 14.77 -0.86 1.67
C CYS A 149 14.93 -2.36 1.94
N LEU A 150 13.88 -3.16 1.72
CA LEU A 150 13.90 -4.61 1.94
C LEU A 150 14.88 -5.34 1.01
N ASP A 151 14.95 -4.96 -0.26
CA ASP A 151 15.91 -5.48 -1.24
C ASP A 151 17.36 -5.17 -0.85
N ALA A 152 17.60 -4.00 -0.29
CA ALA A 152 18.93 -3.63 0.20
C ALA A 152 19.29 -4.39 1.49
N LEU A 153 18.34 -4.58 2.41
CA LEU A 153 18.56 -5.31 3.66
C LEU A 153 18.93 -6.77 3.42
N GLU A 154 18.25 -7.47 2.51
CA GLU A 154 18.57 -8.88 2.24
C GLU A 154 19.97 -9.09 1.63
N LYS A 155 20.60 -8.03 1.11
CA LYS A 155 21.93 -8.06 0.48
C LYS A 155 23.06 -7.72 1.42
N LEU A 156 22.76 -7.24 2.63
CA LEU A 156 23.79 -6.96 3.63
C LEU A 156 24.47 -8.28 4.06
N LYS A 157 25.79 -8.24 4.17
CA LYS A 157 26.62 -9.37 4.60
C LYS A 157 27.52 -9.02 5.79
N GLU A 158 27.53 -7.76 6.17
CA GLU A 158 28.29 -7.22 7.29
C GLU A 158 27.49 -6.11 7.99
N PRO A 159 27.73 -5.86 9.26
CA PRO A 159 27.00 -4.85 10.01
C PRO A 159 27.14 -3.45 9.42
N VAL A 160 26.01 -2.77 9.22
CA VAL A 160 25.91 -1.40 8.73
C VAL A 160 25.03 -0.59 9.69
N TYR A 161 25.45 0.64 10.00
CA TYR A 161 24.66 1.52 10.85
C TYR A 161 23.43 2.09 10.13
N GLN A 162 22.30 2.16 10.84
CA GLN A 162 21.01 2.61 10.28
C GLN A 162 21.12 3.96 9.56
N ARG A 163 21.89 4.92 10.08
CA ARG A 163 22.08 6.22 9.42
C ARG A 163 22.86 6.12 8.12
N VAL A 164 23.90 5.30 8.08
CA VAL A 164 24.71 5.06 6.87
C VAL A 164 23.85 4.37 5.82
N PHE A 165 23.14 3.32 6.23
CA PHE A 165 22.18 2.61 5.38
C PHE A 165 21.10 3.57 4.82
N SER A 166 20.48 4.37 5.70
CA SER A 166 19.41 5.30 5.30
C SER A 166 19.88 6.31 4.24
N VAL A 167 21.10 6.86 4.39
CA VAL A 167 21.68 7.77 3.39
C VAL A 167 21.95 7.04 2.08
N ALA A 168 22.62 5.88 2.15
CA ALA A 168 23.06 5.15 0.96
C ALA A 168 21.89 4.59 0.14
N VAL A 169 20.84 4.12 0.80
CA VAL A 169 19.72 3.41 0.16
C VAL A 169 18.51 4.32 -0.09
N LEU A 170 18.21 5.21 0.86
CA LEU A 170 16.97 6.01 0.87
C LEU A 170 17.22 7.51 0.65
N GLY A 171 18.48 7.93 0.51
CA GLY A 171 18.83 9.32 0.20
C GLY A 171 18.69 10.31 1.35
N GLY A 172 18.40 9.87 2.58
CA GLY A 172 18.26 10.76 3.73
C GLY A 172 18.58 10.08 5.06
N THR A 173 19.20 10.83 5.99
CA THR A 173 19.75 10.30 7.25
C THR A 173 18.72 9.70 8.20
N LYS A 174 17.46 10.15 8.15
CA LYS A 174 16.39 9.75 9.07
C LYS A 174 15.19 9.08 8.38
N VAL A 175 15.27 8.81 7.07
CA VAL A 175 14.15 8.22 6.32
C VAL A 175 13.84 6.83 6.86
N PHE A 176 14.86 5.99 7.06
CA PHE A 176 14.67 4.68 7.65
C PHE A 176 14.04 4.78 9.04
N GLU A 177 14.65 5.53 9.94
CA GLU A 177 14.23 5.64 11.34
C GLU A 177 12.81 6.15 11.50
N ASN A 178 12.46 7.24 10.78
CA ASN A 178 11.19 7.94 10.97
C ASN A 178 10.03 7.34 10.17
N VAL A 179 10.31 6.66 9.06
CA VAL A 179 9.25 6.23 8.12
C VAL A 179 9.14 4.71 8.04
N LEU A 180 10.27 4.01 7.90
CA LEU A 180 10.25 2.59 7.54
C LEU A 180 10.55 1.64 8.70
N ARG A 181 11.30 2.06 9.72
CA ARG A 181 11.82 1.20 10.80
C ARG A 181 10.75 0.31 11.42
N THR A 182 9.66 0.89 11.88
CA THR A 182 8.58 0.13 12.55
C THR A 182 7.98 -0.92 11.62
N ARG A 183 7.79 -0.58 10.34
CA ARG A 183 7.23 -1.53 9.38
C ARG A 183 8.22 -2.62 9.00
N VAL A 184 9.49 -2.28 8.81
CA VAL A 184 10.56 -3.25 8.52
C VAL A 184 10.70 -4.25 9.67
N VAL A 185 10.74 -3.78 10.93
CA VAL A 185 10.76 -4.64 12.11
C VAL A 185 9.56 -5.59 12.10
N SER A 186 8.34 -5.08 11.87
CA SER A 186 7.14 -5.91 11.79
C SER A 186 7.23 -6.99 10.69
N ILE A 187 7.76 -6.66 9.51
CA ILE A 187 7.94 -7.63 8.41
C ILE A 187 8.99 -8.69 8.79
N LEU A 188 10.10 -8.29 9.37
CA LEU A 188 11.13 -9.23 9.82
C LEU A 188 10.60 -10.15 10.92
N SER A 189 9.85 -9.62 11.89
CA SER A 189 9.25 -10.42 12.96
C SER A 189 8.22 -11.43 12.43
N GLU A 190 7.56 -11.12 11.33
CA GLU A 190 6.54 -12.01 10.76
C GLU A 190 7.14 -13.07 9.80
N TYR A 191 8.21 -12.74 9.06
CA TYR A 191 8.68 -13.57 7.96
C TYR A 191 10.12 -14.08 8.11
N HIS A 192 10.97 -13.45 8.94
CA HIS A 192 12.38 -13.84 9.03
C HIS A 192 12.56 -15.05 9.95
N PRO A 193 13.20 -16.13 9.50
CA PRO A 193 13.27 -17.39 10.25
C PRO A 193 14.07 -17.32 11.55
N ASP A 194 15.02 -16.39 11.65
CA ASP A 194 15.90 -16.26 12.82
C ASP A 194 15.40 -15.21 13.83
N VAL A 195 14.18 -14.69 13.62
CA VAL A 195 13.54 -13.75 14.55
C VAL A 195 12.49 -14.47 15.37
N ASP A 196 12.55 -14.32 16.69
CA ASP A 196 11.56 -14.82 17.63
C ASP A 196 10.82 -13.68 18.36
N GLU A 197 9.72 -14.04 19.03
CA GLU A 197 8.85 -13.08 19.73
C GLU A 197 9.52 -12.41 20.94
N ALA A 198 10.64 -12.93 21.46
CA ALA A 198 11.34 -12.37 22.60
C ALA A 198 12.30 -11.25 22.19
N MET A 199 12.65 -11.16 20.91
CA MET A 199 13.59 -10.17 20.39
C MET A 199 12.99 -8.76 20.39
N ASN A 200 13.77 -7.80 20.88
CA ASN A 200 13.44 -6.38 20.72
C ASN A 200 13.80 -5.88 19.31
N ASP A 201 13.33 -4.69 18.96
CA ASP A 201 13.55 -4.09 17.63
C ASP A 201 15.01 -4.08 17.16
N LYS A 202 15.97 -3.87 18.08
CA LYS A 202 17.41 -3.83 17.74
C LYS A 202 17.91 -5.22 17.39
N GLU A 203 17.54 -6.21 18.19
CA GLU A 203 17.89 -7.61 17.95
C GLU A 203 17.29 -8.12 16.64
N VAL A 204 16.04 -7.74 16.32
CA VAL A 204 15.40 -8.04 15.04
C VAL A 204 16.19 -7.43 13.87
N LEU A 205 16.58 -6.16 13.96
CA LEU A 205 17.33 -5.49 12.88
C LEU A 205 18.75 -6.05 12.74
N SER A 206 19.37 -6.52 13.83
CA SER A 206 20.69 -7.16 13.80
C SER A 206 20.67 -8.47 13.00
N GLN A 207 19.53 -9.18 12.90
CA GLN A 207 19.39 -10.39 12.08
C GLN A 207 19.62 -10.13 10.58
N VAL A 208 19.44 -8.88 10.15
CA VAL A 208 19.71 -8.41 8.77
C VAL A 208 20.92 -7.47 8.71
N TYR A 209 21.83 -7.57 9.67
CA TYR A 209 23.07 -6.75 9.76
C TYR A 209 22.83 -5.23 9.84
N LEU A 210 21.68 -4.79 10.35
CA LEU A 210 21.38 -3.36 10.51
C LEU A 210 21.48 -2.93 11.97
N GLU A 211 22.56 -2.22 12.31
CA GLU A 211 22.89 -1.81 13.67
C GLU A 211 22.47 -0.36 13.98
N GLU A 212 21.98 -0.13 15.20
CA GLU A 212 21.50 1.20 15.61
C GLU A 212 22.67 2.17 15.88
N TYR A 213 23.70 1.69 16.58
CA TYR A 213 24.87 2.48 16.98
C TYR A 213 26.15 1.70 16.71
N ALA A 214 27.28 2.44 16.59
CA ALA A 214 28.61 1.85 16.66
C ALA A 214 28.73 1.08 17.96
N GLN A 215 29.32 -0.10 17.92
CA GLN A 215 29.73 -0.78 19.15
C GLN A 215 30.77 0.09 19.84
N GLU A 216 30.40 0.65 20.98
CA GLU A 216 31.33 1.38 21.83
C GLU A 216 32.17 0.38 22.60
N LEU A 217 33.44 0.31 22.29
CA LEU A 217 34.41 -0.42 23.08
C LEU A 217 35.02 0.53 24.12
N ALA A 218 34.58 0.39 25.37
CA ALA A 218 35.27 1.05 26.48
C ALA A 218 36.59 0.34 26.77
N VAL A 219 37.72 0.93 26.37
CA VAL A 219 39.04 0.37 26.61
C VAL A 219 39.71 1.18 27.71
N LYS A 220 40.20 0.48 28.75
CA LYS A 220 40.98 1.07 29.85
C LYS A 220 42.45 0.72 29.67
N GLY A 221 43.28 1.71 29.31
CA GLY A 221 44.72 1.54 29.09
C GLY A 221 45.19 2.19 27.80
N ASN A 222 46.45 1.93 27.46
CA ASN A 222 47.00 2.39 26.19
C ASN A 222 46.52 1.46 25.05
N LEU A 223 45.76 2.01 24.12
CA LEU A 223 45.23 1.27 22.97
C LEU A 223 46.07 1.62 21.72
N ARG A 224 46.51 0.60 21.01
CA ARG A 224 47.09 0.75 19.66
C ARG A 224 46.07 0.17 18.66
N ILE A 225 45.64 0.98 17.72
CA ILE A 225 44.72 0.56 16.67
C ILE A 225 45.51 0.55 15.36
N SER A 226 45.52 -0.59 14.67
CA SER A 226 46.03 -0.70 13.31
C SER A 226 44.89 -0.74 12.31
N LEU A 227 44.82 0.28 11.47
CA LEU A 227 43.82 0.39 10.40
C LEU A 227 44.51 0.51 9.05
N LYS A 228 44.38 -0.49 8.19
CA LYS A 228 44.95 -0.51 6.83
C LYS A 228 46.42 -0.15 6.77
N GLY A 229 47.20 -0.65 7.74
CA GLY A 229 48.67 -0.42 7.83
C GLY A 229 49.08 0.86 8.55
N ASN A 230 48.18 1.69 9.02
CA ASN A 230 48.44 2.83 9.86
C ASN A 230 48.21 2.50 11.33
N GLU A 231 49.16 2.74 12.18
CA GLU A 231 49.03 2.58 13.64
C GLU A 231 48.65 3.92 14.28
N ILE A 232 47.55 3.90 15.05
CA ILE A 232 47.09 5.02 15.86
C ILE A 232 47.23 4.61 17.32
N SER A 233 48.02 5.35 18.09
CA SER A 233 48.15 5.16 19.53
C SER A 233 47.27 6.16 20.26
N LEU A 234 46.30 5.66 21.06
CA LEU A 234 45.47 6.48 21.95
C LEU A 234 46.01 6.35 23.37
N ASP A 235 46.43 7.48 23.94
CA ASP A 235 46.85 7.54 25.33
C ASP A 235 45.68 7.89 26.27
N ARG A 236 45.94 7.82 27.61
CA ARG A 236 44.93 8.02 28.67
C ARG A 236 44.18 9.36 28.64
N LYS A 237 44.54 10.30 27.79
CA LYS A 237 43.94 11.65 27.71
C LYS A 237 43.07 11.86 26.49
N SER A 238 43.01 10.91 25.57
CA SER A 238 42.14 10.98 24.39
C SER A 238 40.76 10.44 24.73
N VAL A 239 39.79 11.32 24.93
CA VAL A 239 38.36 10.98 24.94
C VAL A 239 37.91 11.06 23.49
N VAL A 240 37.48 9.93 22.94
CA VAL A 240 36.85 9.86 21.63
C VAL A 240 35.35 9.84 21.81
#